data_1067c649860264a31023b1cbd5fd101a
#
_entry.id   1067c649860264a31023b1cbd5fd101a
#
_cell.length_a   1.000
_cell.length_b   1.000
_cell.length_c   1.000
_cell.angle_alpha   90.00
_cell.angle_beta   90.00
_cell.angle_gamma   90.00
#
_symmetry.space_group_name_H-M   'P 1'
#
loop_
_entity.id
_entity.type
_entity.pdbx_description
1 polymer ?
#
loop_
_entity_poly.entity_id
_entity_poly.type
_entity_poly.pdbx_seq_one_letter_code
_entity_poly.pdbx_strand_id
1 'polypeptide(L)'
;MTDNIEPLEDFTGDLFVNRDEEFRLCRKWADNIPKRHANSWALVGRRRTGKTAILVKFFNKLFMEQDRILPVFITFTHYVNRREPISFYDFAEEYFGGYFRCYLAFRYRKPMLIRENAEIQAALKVAEEMNDAYALEIYQLYEDIRGRDDMAAAHSLAQWVINFPRGYSATRNIPAAIIVDEFQVLTNAFDPIQKLHRDLTDSFQRAAETLWAPLLLSGSAVTLLVEQALGGLLAGRVSTRSLRPLTREHTLDLVFRYAEYHGINADEAFAEAVYRVTGGYPYSIDRLLLSNSPDVMGFPSLDALEKVMHFELSDTNGDMYKHYNWEFDKYSELLNTGQTTRKVMFWATKYPEERIEAEHVAHEIGESFENVQASLKKLLQADIVTRASWTLYNGPDDPMLRRYIGYNYCMEIEKLSPAEAAKNWQDEYRRLRGQMSNFIGETAEVYVEGVMRGFDGREVDGAVYFNTPGNVKLPKFRNIERRGGIVHKGIPVEIDLTGEWTEDNSDDSTEISAWIVHVKYTKDPVGPDDIRKFLDQTDKITEKKVFRNLTRWYFSKKGYTKAASECLRQAGVLYSTLGQFNTLAKLSGFFGLPE
;
A
#
# COMPACT_ATOMS: atom_id res chain seq x y z
N MET A 1 2.06 -10.86 -36.34
CA MET A 1 2.63 -10.89 -34.97
C MET A 1 2.46 -9.57 -34.22
N THR A 2 1.41 -8.79 -34.52
CA THR A 2 1.12 -7.49 -33.89
C THR A 2 -0.06 -7.55 -32.92
N ASP A 3 -0.64 -8.74 -32.68
CA ASP A 3 -1.95 -8.86 -32.08
C ASP A 3 -1.98 -8.85 -30.53
N ASN A 4 -0.83 -8.71 -29.87
CA ASN A 4 -0.76 -8.78 -28.40
C ASN A 4 0.00 -7.61 -27.73
N ILE A 5 0.12 -6.46 -28.42
CA ILE A 5 0.77 -5.29 -27.82
C ILE A 5 -0.29 -4.48 -27.07
N GLU A 6 -0.09 -4.35 -25.76
CA GLU A 6 -0.91 -3.47 -24.93
C GLU A 6 -0.69 -2.00 -25.33
N PRO A 7 -1.77 -1.21 -25.51
CA PRO A 7 -1.67 0.19 -25.97
C PRO A 7 -1.00 1.12 -24.95
N LEU A 8 -1.20 0.86 -23.65
CA LEU A 8 -0.47 1.58 -22.58
C LEU A 8 0.53 0.63 -21.91
N GLU A 9 1.69 1.16 -21.58
CA GLU A 9 2.71 0.40 -20.88
C GLU A 9 2.25 0.09 -19.45
N ASP A 10 2.17 -1.20 -19.12
CA ASP A 10 1.91 -1.65 -17.76
C ASP A 10 3.22 -1.75 -16.99
N PHE A 11 3.50 -0.75 -16.16
CA PHE A 11 4.71 -0.69 -15.34
C PHE A 11 4.72 -1.71 -14.19
N THR A 12 3.61 -2.40 -13.96
CA THR A 12 3.50 -3.31 -12.82
C THR A 12 3.62 -4.78 -13.23
N GLY A 13 3.27 -5.13 -14.46
CA GLY A 13 3.33 -6.50 -14.97
C GLY A 13 2.72 -7.51 -13.99
N ASP A 14 3.47 -8.57 -13.68
CA ASP A 14 3.09 -9.62 -12.72
C ASP A 14 3.18 -9.17 -11.24
N LEU A 15 3.78 -8.00 -10.98
CA LEU A 15 3.87 -7.42 -9.64
C LEU A 15 2.60 -6.69 -9.20
N PHE A 16 1.58 -6.62 -10.06
CA PHE A 16 0.30 -6.06 -9.69
C PHE A 16 -0.45 -7.02 -8.77
N VAL A 17 -0.66 -6.60 -7.53
CA VAL A 17 -1.40 -7.37 -6.53
C VAL A 17 -2.70 -6.69 -6.19
N ASN A 18 -3.69 -7.51 -5.94
CA ASN A 18 -5.02 -7.19 -5.42
C ASN A 18 -5.54 -5.79 -5.75
N ARG A 19 -6.48 -5.72 -6.51
CA ARG A 19 -7.39 -4.59 -6.78
C ARG A 19 -8.67 -5.16 -7.41
N ASP A 20 -9.02 -6.38 -7.01
CA ASP A 20 -10.13 -7.12 -7.60
C ASP A 20 -11.47 -6.40 -7.40
N GLU A 21 -11.65 -5.72 -6.25
CA GLU A 21 -12.85 -4.92 -6.01
C GLU A 21 -12.90 -3.72 -6.95
N GLU A 22 -11.80 -2.98 -7.08
CA GLU A 22 -11.71 -1.84 -7.98
C GLU A 22 -11.92 -2.26 -9.44
N PHE A 23 -11.28 -3.36 -9.86
CA PHE A 23 -11.49 -3.92 -11.20
C PHE A 23 -12.93 -4.37 -11.42
N ARG A 24 -13.54 -5.02 -10.45
CA ARG A 24 -14.96 -5.43 -10.53
C ARG A 24 -15.87 -4.22 -10.70
N LEU A 25 -15.60 -3.13 -9.99
CA LEU A 25 -16.34 -1.88 -10.12
C LEU A 25 -16.14 -1.24 -11.49
N CYS A 26 -14.90 -1.17 -11.98
CA CYS A 26 -14.58 -0.68 -13.32
C CYS A 26 -15.29 -1.51 -14.40
N ARG A 27 -15.27 -2.83 -14.32
CA ARG A 27 -15.96 -3.72 -15.26
C ARG A 27 -17.48 -3.51 -15.22
N LYS A 28 -18.09 -3.50 -14.03
CA LYS A 28 -19.52 -3.25 -13.86
C LYS A 28 -19.93 -1.90 -14.45
N TRP A 29 -19.08 -0.89 -14.27
CA TRP A 29 -19.29 0.43 -14.86
C TRP A 29 -19.24 0.36 -16.39
N ALA A 30 -18.21 -0.25 -16.98
CA ALA A 30 -18.09 -0.42 -18.43
C ALA A 30 -19.28 -1.21 -19.02
N ASP A 31 -19.67 -2.34 -18.41
CA ASP A 31 -20.80 -3.16 -18.86
C ASP A 31 -22.15 -2.42 -18.87
N ASN A 32 -22.25 -1.35 -18.10
CA ASN A 32 -23.44 -0.50 -18.03
C ASN A 32 -23.43 0.68 -19.02
N ILE A 33 -22.27 1.01 -19.64
CA ILE A 33 -22.17 2.11 -20.63
C ILE A 33 -23.07 1.84 -21.85
N PRO A 34 -23.01 0.68 -22.52
CA PRO A 34 -23.89 0.39 -23.66
C PRO A 34 -25.38 0.38 -23.29
N LYS A 35 -25.70 0.08 -22.02
CA LYS A 35 -27.08 0.09 -21.50
C LYS A 35 -27.54 1.49 -21.08
N ARG A 36 -26.63 2.49 -21.12
CA ARG A 36 -26.89 3.87 -20.65
C ARG A 36 -27.28 3.96 -19.18
N HIS A 37 -26.64 3.10 -18.35
CA HIS A 37 -26.82 3.03 -16.91
C HIS A 37 -25.53 3.31 -16.14
N ALA A 38 -24.48 3.77 -16.82
CA ALA A 38 -23.20 4.11 -16.21
C ALA A 38 -23.14 5.62 -15.92
N ASN A 39 -23.09 6.00 -14.66
CA ASN A 39 -22.81 7.37 -14.25
C ASN A 39 -21.30 7.62 -14.18
N SER A 40 -20.89 8.87 -14.32
CA SER A 40 -19.49 9.26 -14.09
C SER A 40 -19.09 9.06 -12.63
N TRP A 41 -17.83 8.68 -12.40
CA TRP A 41 -17.30 8.51 -11.07
C TRP A 41 -15.81 8.83 -11.02
N ALA A 42 -15.25 8.99 -9.81
CA ALA A 42 -13.86 9.34 -9.60
C ALA A 42 -13.18 8.34 -8.65
N LEU A 43 -12.00 7.87 -9.06
CA LEU A 43 -11.07 7.12 -8.25
C LEU A 43 -10.10 8.10 -7.59
N VAL A 44 -10.32 8.39 -6.32
CA VAL A 44 -9.50 9.32 -5.55
C VAL A 44 -8.58 8.57 -4.59
N GLY A 45 -7.48 9.17 -4.20
CA GLY A 45 -6.54 8.57 -3.25
C GLY A 45 -5.23 9.31 -3.26
N ARG A 46 -4.46 9.19 -2.20
CA ARG A 46 -3.14 9.83 -2.11
C ARG A 46 -2.26 9.44 -3.29
N ARG A 47 -1.27 10.27 -3.57
CA ARG A 47 -0.26 9.94 -4.57
C ARG A 47 0.33 8.55 -4.27
N ARG A 48 0.67 7.81 -5.35
CA ARG A 48 1.39 6.53 -5.27
C ARG A 48 0.65 5.37 -4.56
N THR A 49 -0.68 5.47 -4.46
CA THR A 49 -1.53 4.36 -4.02
C THR A 49 -1.85 3.36 -5.14
N GLY A 50 -1.39 3.60 -6.38
CA GLY A 50 -1.59 2.71 -7.52
C GLY A 50 -2.80 3.04 -8.41
N LYS A 51 -3.38 4.26 -8.33
CA LYS A 51 -4.52 4.67 -9.18
C LYS A 51 -4.25 4.51 -10.66
N THR A 52 -3.17 5.14 -11.16
CA THR A 52 -2.78 5.07 -12.57
C THR A 52 -2.59 3.62 -13.04
N ALA A 53 -1.97 2.76 -12.22
CA ALA A 53 -1.78 1.35 -12.57
C ALA A 53 -3.12 0.62 -12.77
N ILE A 54 -4.11 0.88 -11.91
CA ILE A 54 -5.47 0.34 -12.08
C ILE A 54 -6.09 0.82 -13.40
N LEU A 55 -5.99 2.12 -13.67
CA LEU A 55 -6.59 2.72 -14.88
C LEU A 55 -5.94 2.22 -16.16
N VAL A 56 -4.61 2.09 -16.18
CA VAL A 56 -3.84 1.55 -17.32
C VAL A 56 -4.25 0.10 -17.60
N LYS A 57 -4.23 -0.76 -16.58
CA LYS A 57 -4.68 -2.15 -16.74
C LYS A 57 -6.14 -2.24 -17.19
N PHE A 58 -7.00 -1.42 -16.62
CA PHE A 58 -8.42 -1.41 -17.00
C PHE A 58 -8.61 -0.94 -18.45
N PHE A 59 -7.90 0.11 -18.87
CA PHE A 59 -7.92 0.59 -20.24
C PHE A 59 -7.42 -0.47 -21.23
N ASN A 60 -6.25 -1.07 -20.95
CA ASN A 60 -5.68 -2.13 -21.78
C ASN A 60 -6.67 -3.28 -21.94
N LYS A 61 -7.31 -3.68 -20.86
CA LYS A 61 -8.33 -4.73 -20.89
C LYS A 61 -9.53 -4.35 -21.75
N LEU A 62 -10.05 -3.13 -21.62
CA LEU A 62 -11.14 -2.66 -22.49
C LEU A 62 -10.71 -2.59 -23.96
N PHE A 63 -9.48 -2.19 -24.22
CA PHE A 63 -8.95 -2.12 -25.58
C PHE A 63 -8.79 -3.50 -26.22
N MET A 64 -8.29 -4.48 -25.47
CA MET A 64 -7.94 -5.81 -25.99
C MET A 64 -9.11 -6.79 -26.05
N GLU A 65 -10.03 -6.75 -25.05
CA GLU A 65 -10.99 -7.83 -24.83
C GLU A 65 -12.39 -7.56 -25.43
N GLN A 66 -12.68 -6.38 -25.99
CA GLN A 66 -14.01 -6.06 -26.51
C GLN A 66 -14.00 -5.01 -27.64
N ASP A 67 -15.12 -4.89 -28.38
CA ASP A 67 -15.30 -3.99 -29.53
C ASP A 67 -16.51 -3.05 -29.39
N ARG A 68 -17.21 -3.09 -28.27
CA ARG A 68 -18.51 -2.41 -28.10
C ARG A 68 -18.40 -1.02 -27.48
N ILE A 69 -17.33 -0.75 -26.74
CA ILE A 69 -17.12 0.48 -26.00
C ILE A 69 -15.79 1.05 -26.43
N LEU A 70 -15.76 2.27 -26.93
CA LEU A 70 -14.53 2.97 -27.24
C LEU A 70 -13.81 3.36 -25.94
N PRO A 71 -12.66 2.75 -25.61
CA PRO A 71 -11.87 3.20 -24.47
C PRO A 71 -11.05 4.43 -24.86
N VAL A 72 -11.12 5.48 -24.04
CA VAL A 72 -10.34 6.70 -24.21
C VAL A 72 -9.54 6.94 -22.93
N PHE A 73 -8.23 7.16 -23.05
CA PHE A 73 -7.34 7.48 -21.94
C PHE A 73 -6.66 8.81 -22.19
N ILE A 74 -6.88 9.75 -21.27
CA ILE A 74 -6.32 11.10 -21.30
C ILE A 74 -5.58 11.29 -19.99
N THR A 75 -4.34 11.73 -20.03
CA THR A 75 -3.54 11.98 -18.82
C THR A 75 -2.93 13.35 -18.84
N PHE A 76 -2.94 14.00 -17.68
CA PHE A 76 -2.29 15.29 -17.47
C PHE A 76 -1.02 15.15 -16.62
N THR A 77 -0.42 13.96 -16.57
CA THR A 77 0.75 13.66 -15.75
C THR A 77 1.93 14.60 -16.01
N HIS A 78 2.19 14.99 -17.27
CA HIS A 78 3.31 15.89 -17.56
C HIS A 78 3.09 17.31 -17.04
N TYR A 79 1.87 17.68 -16.71
CA TYR A 79 1.55 19.00 -16.15
C TYR A 79 1.60 19.03 -14.62
N VAL A 80 1.64 17.87 -13.96
CA VAL A 80 1.72 17.77 -12.50
C VAL A 80 2.93 18.51 -11.93
N ASN A 81 4.04 18.52 -12.68
CA ASN A 81 5.33 19.09 -12.27
C ASN A 81 5.64 20.45 -12.90
N ARG A 82 4.77 20.97 -13.76
CA ARG A 82 4.97 22.30 -14.35
C ARG A 82 4.63 23.40 -13.34
N ARG A 83 5.42 24.47 -13.36
CA ARG A 83 5.14 25.69 -12.57
C ARG A 83 4.13 26.60 -13.26
N GLU A 84 4.07 26.52 -14.58
CA GLU A 84 3.18 27.35 -15.38
C GLU A 84 1.79 26.70 -15.52
N PRO A 85 0.72 27.48 -15.50
CA PRO A 85 -0.63 27.00 -15.76
C PRO A 85 -0.72 26.40 -17.17
N ILE A 86 -1.55 25.37 -17.33
CA ILE A 86 -1.87 24.83 -18.64
C ILE A 86 -2.73 25.83 -19.40
N SER A 87 -2.37 26.15 -20.63
CA SER A 87 -3.19 26.99 -21.48
C SER A 87 -4.44 26.25 -21.98
N PHE A 88 -5.46 26.98 -22.45
CA PHE A 88 -6.62 26.33 -23.07
C PHE A 88 -6.27 25.57 -24.34
N TYR A 89 -5.29 26.05 -25.10
CA TYR A 89 -4.81 25.35 -26.28
C TYR A 89 -4.11 24.06 -25.92
N ASP A 90 -3.17 24.09 -24.95
CA ASP A 90 -2.47 22.87 -24.50
C ASP A 90 -3.45 21.86 -23.94
N PHE A 91 -4.42 22.31 -23.14
CA PHE A 91 -5.49 21.46 -22.62
C PHE A 91 -6.30 20.82 -23.76
N ALA A 92 -6.72 21.63 -24.74
CA ALA A 92 -7.52 21.14 -25.86
C ALA A 92 -6.76 20.15 -26.73
N GLU A 93 -5.48 20.42 -26.97
CA GLU A 93 -4.59 19.54 -27.76
C GLU A 93 -4.41 18.18 -27.05
N GLU A 94 -4.14 18.19 -25.74
CA GLU A 94 -4.00 16.96 -24.97
C GLU A 94 -5.30 16.15 -24.93
N TYR A 95 -6.42 16.83 -24.66
CA TYR A 95 -7.72 16.16 -24.56
C TYR A 95 -8.20 15.61 -25.89
N PHE A 96 -8.16 16.43 -26.95
CA PHE A 96 -8.55 16.01 -28.30
C PHE A 96 -7.57 14.97 -28.86
N GLY A 97 -6.26 15.21 -28.75
CA GLY A 97 -5.24 14.28 -29.23
C GLY A 97 -5.34 12.91 -28.57
N GLY A 98 -5.57 12.87 -27.25
CA GLY A 98 -5.82 11.63 -26.51
C GLY A 98 -7.05 10.87 -27.06
N TYR A 99 -8.16 11.56 -27.23
CA TYR A 99 -9.37 10.95 -27.81
C TYR A 99 -9.11 10.45 -29.24
N PHE A 100 -8.51 11.26 -30.07
CA PHE A 100 -8.29 10.99 -31.50
C PHE A 100 -7.38 9.78 -31.72
N ARG A 101 -6.28 9.71 -30.96
CA ARG A 101 -5.39 8.53 -30.94
C ARG A 101 -6.10 7.28 -30.49
N CYS A 102 -6.86 7.36 -29.39
CA CYS A 102 -7.60 6.21 -28.87
C CYS A 102 -8.65 5.71 -29.84
N TYR A 103 -9.38 6.61 -30.48
CA TYR A 103 -10.39 6.25 -31.49
C TYR A 103 -9.77 5.47 -32.64
N LEU A 104 -8.73 6.02 -33.28
CA LEU A 104 -8.09 5.38 -34.43
C LEU A 104 -7.38 4.08 -34.04
N ALA A 105 -6.67 4.10 -32.89
CA ALA A 105 -6.00 2.92 -32.40
C ALA A 105 -6.99 1.77 -32.15
N PHE A 106 -8.11 2.04 -31.49
CA PHE A 106 -9.10 1.03 -31.15
C PHE A 106 -9.82 0.51 -32.39
N ARG A 107 -10.26 1.41 -33.28
CA ARG A 107 -11.00 1.06 -34.49
C ARG A 107 -10.17 0.24 -35.48
N TYR A 108 -8.89 0.57 -35.63
CA TYR A 108 -8.01 -0.06 -36.62
C TYR A 108 -6.95 -0.98 -36.01
N ARG A 109 -7.09 -1.26 -34.71
CA ARG A 109 -6.17 -2.12 -33.96
C ARG A 109 -4.70 -1.70 -34.13
N LYS A 110 -4.42 -0.40 -34.03
CA LYS A 110 -3.09 0.20 -34.09
C LYS A 110 -2.62 0.72 -32.71
N PRO A 111 -2.32 -0.15 -31.72
CA PRO A 111 -2.01 0.25 -30.35
C PRO A 111 -0.81 1.20 -30.23
N MET A 112 0.12 1.15 -31.19
CA MET A 112 1.30 2.02 -31.20
C MET A 112 0.98 3.51 -31.28
N LEU A 113 -0.18 3.90 -31.84
CA LEU A 113 -0.63 5.30 -31.81
C LEU A 113 -0.78 5.86 -30.39
N ILE A 114 -1.12 4.99 -29.43
CA ILE A 114 -1.24 5.34 -28.02
C ILE A 114 0.10 5.14 -27.31
N ARG A 115 0.74 3.98 -27.51
CA ARG A 115 1.96 3.58 -26.82
C ARG A 115 3.12 4.55 -27.06
N GLU A 116 3.29 5.02 -28.26
CA GLU A 116 4.34 5.98 -28.64
C GLU A 116 3.92 7.44 -28.44
N ASN A 117 2.71 7.68 -27.90
CA ASN A 117 2.11 9.00 -27.81
C ASN A 117 2.26 9.77 -29.14
N ALA A 118 1.86 9.13 -30.23
CA ALA A 118 2.06 9.63 -31.59
C ALA A 118 1.52 11.06 -31.75
N GLU A 119 2.23 11.88 -32.49
CA GLU A 119 1.75 13.21 -32.85
C GLU A 119 0.38 13.12 -33.56
N ILE A 120 -0.43 14.15 -33.41
CA ILE A 120 -1.79 14.18 -33.97
C ILE A 120 -1.78 14.03 -35.50
N GLN A 121 -0.73 14.55 -36.15
CA GLN A 121 -0.52 14.41 -37.61
C GLN A 121 -0.24 12.97 -38.03
N ALA A 122 0.45 12.19 -37.20
CA ALA A 122 0.67 10.77 -37.49
C ALA A 122 -0.66 9.98 -37.36
N ALA A 123 -1.50 10.34 -36.39
CA ALA A 123 -2.83 9.79 -36.29
C ALA A 123 -3.73 10.21 -37.45
N LEU A 124 -3.65 11.46 -37.89
CA LEU A 124 -4.40 11.96 -39.07
C LEU A 124 -4.06 11.17 -40.35
N LYS A 125 -2.78 10.86 -40.60
CA LYS A 125 -2.38 10.03 -41.76
C LYS A 125 -3.07 8.66 -41.71
N VAL A 126 -3.22 8.06 -40.55
CA VAL A 126 -3.98 6.79 -40.40
C VAL A 126 -5.44 6.99 -40.78
N ALA A 127 -6.05 8.12 -40.38
CA ALA A 127 -7.43 8.43 -40.75
C ALA A 127 -7.60 8.60 -42.27
N GLU A 128 -6.64 9.26 -42.91
CA GLU A 128 -6.59 9.44 -44.36
C GLU A 128 -6.39 8.11 -45.11
N GLU A 129 -5.41 7.30 -44.68
CA GLU A 129 -5.13 5.99 -45.28
C GLU A 129 -6.34 5.05 -45.16
N MET A 130 -7.06 5.12 -44.07
CA MET A 130 -8.26 4.30 -43.81
C MET A 130 -9.54 4.92 -44.35
N ASN A 131 -9.46 6.12 -44.93
CA ASN A 131 -10.61 6.90 -45.44
C ASN A 131 -11.71 7.03 -44.39
N ASP A 132 -11.34 7.30 -43.11
CA ASP A 132 -12.28 7.42 -41.99
C ASP A 132 -12.96 8.80 -42.00
N ALA A 133 -14.12 8.88 -42.66
CA ALA A 133 -14.85 10.14 -42.82
C ALA A 133 -15.15 10.81 -41.46
N TYR A 134 -15.34 10.02 -40.40
CA TYR A 134 -15.59 10.54 -39.06
C TYR A 134 -14.35 11.21 -38.47
N ALA A 135 -13.22 10.50 -38.47
CA ALA A 135 -11.98 11.04 -37.95
C ALA A 135 -11.58 12.32 -38.69
N LEU A 136 -11.73 12.34 -40.02
CA LEU A 136 -11.45 13.50 -40.85
C LEU A 136 -12.38 14.68 -40.51
N GLU A 137 -13.67 14.43 -40.33
CA GLU A 137 -14.65 15.45 -39.97
C GLU A 137 -14.33 16.09 -38.60
N ILE A 138 -14.07 15.29 -37.55
CA ILE A 138 -13.76 15.85 -36.23
C ILE A 138 -12.43 16.57 -36.19
N TYR A 139 -11.43 16.09 -36.95
CA TYR A 139 -10.16 16.78 -37.07
C TYR A 139 -10.34 18.14 -37.73
N GLN A 140 -11.09 18.22 -38.82
CA GLN A 140 -11.36 19.48 -39.51
C GLN A 140 -12.08 20.48 -38.59
N LEU A 141 -13.08 20.02 -37.84
CA LEU A 141 -13.76 20.88 -36.85
C LEU A 141 -12.83 21.38 -35.76
N TYR A 142 -11.90 20.55 -35.30
CA TYR A 142 -10.88 20.92 -34.33
C TYR A 142 -9.98 22.04 -34.91
N GLU A 143 -9.46 21.86 -36.14
CA GLU A 143 -8.61 22.86 -36.80
C GLU A 143 -9.37 24.16 -37.10
N ASP A 144 -10.61 24.10 -37.52
CA ASP A 144 -11.45 25.28 -37.80
C ASP A 144 -11.64 26.18 -36.57
N ILE A 145 -11.71 25.58 -35.38
CA ILE A 145 -11.83 26.30 -34.10
C ILE A 145 -10.44 26.77 -33.66
N ARG A 146 -9.41 25.92 -33.75
CA ARG A 146 -8.03 26.20 -33.36
C ARG A 146 -7.40 27.34 -34.19
N GLY A 147 -7.73 27.43 -35.48
CA GLY A 147 -7.18 28.40 -36.41
C GLY A 147 -7.57 29.86 -36.10
N ARG A 148 -8.40 30.12 -35.09
CA ARG A 148 -8.72 31.46 -34.63
C ARG A 148 -7.79 31.84 -33.48
N ASP A 149 -6.89 32.78 -33.75
CA ASP A 149 -5.83 33.17 -32.80
C ASP A 149 -6.34 34.23 -31.79
N ASP A 150 -7.38 33.89 -31.01
CA ASP A 150 -7.86 34.75 -29.94
C ASP A 150 -8.24 33.94 -28.68
N MET A 151 -8.29 34.60 -27.53
CA MET A 151 -8.59 33.99 -26.24
C MET A 151 -9.99 33.39 -26.17
N ALA A 152 -10.96 33.99 -26.88
CA ALA A 152 -12.34 33.47 -26.92
C ALA A 152 -12.40 32.17 -27.72
N ALA A 153 -11.59 32.06 -28.79
CA ALA A 153 -11.47 30.85 -29.58
C ALA A 153 -10.79 29.72 -28.76
N ALA A 154 -9.69 30.03 -28.04
CA ALA A 154 -9.04 29.08 -27.16
C ALA A 154 -9.99 28.48 -26.10
N HIS A 155 -10.79 29.35 -25.47
CA HIS A 155 -11.80 28.94 -24.51
C HIS A 155 -12.91 28.10 -25.18
N SER A 156 -13.41 28.53 -26.35
CA SER A 156 -14.42 27.79 -27.11
C SER A 156 -13.90 26.41 -27.54
N LEU A 157 -12.62 26.33 -27.92
CA LEU A 157 -11.96 25.05 -28.24
C LEU A 157 -11.93 24.11 -27.03
N ALA A 158 -11.50 24.64 -25.86
CA ALA A 158 -11.48 23.85 -24.63
C ALA A 158 -12.89 23.35 -24.22
N GLN A 159 -13.93 24.19 -24.36
CA GLN A 159 -15.31 23.76 -24.15
C GLN A 159 -15.75 22.70 -25.14
N TRP A 160 -15.40 22.85 -26.40
CA TRP A 160 -15.76 21.91 -27.46
C TRP A 160 -15.12 20.53 -27.22
N VAL A 161 -13.81 20.46 -26.94
CA VAL A 161 -13.13 19.18 -26.72
C VAL A 161 -13.68 18.40 -25.53
N ILE A 162 -14.21 19.06 -24.50
CA ILE A 162 -14.86 18.39 -23.36
C ILE A 162 -16.22 17.81 -23.77
N ASN A 163 -16.98 18.52 -24.59
CA ASN A 163 -18.36 18.18 -24.90
C ASN A 163 -18.53 17.29 -26.14
N PHE A 164 -17.60 17.33 -27.13
CA PHE A 164 -17.78 16.62 -28.39
C PHE A 164 -17.87 15.09 -28.23
N PRO A 165 -17.14 14.40 -27.32
CA PRO A 165 -17.27 12.95 -27.16
C PRO A 165 -18.69 12.52 -26.85
N ARG A 166 -19.40 13.31 -26.04
CA ARG A 166 -20.82 13.08 -25.70
C ARG A 166 -21.73 13.15 -26.94
N GLY A 167 -21.62 14.27 -27.70
CA GLY A 167 -22.43 14.50 -28.89
C GLY A 167 -22.19 13.43 -29.95
N TYR A 168 -20.96 13.09 -30.10
CA TYR A 168 -20.50 12.13 -31.09
C TYR A 168 -20.89 10.70 -30.78
N SER A 169 -20.66 10.26 -29.54
CA SER A 169 -21.10 8.95 -29.07
C SER A 169 -22.61 8.76 -29.24
N ALA A 170 -23.39 9.80 -28.99
CA ALA A 170 -24.84 9.78 -29.15
C ALA A 170 -25.27 9.69 -30.63
N THR A 171 -24.68 10.52 -31.51
CA THR A 171 -25.06 10.58 -32.94
C THR A 171 -24.62 9.36 -33.72
N ARG A 172 -23.47 8.78 -33.39
CA ARG A 172 -22.91 7.60 -34.07
C ARG A 172 -23.25 6.28 -33.39
N ASN A 173 -23.99 6.30 -32.26
CA ASN A 173 -24.28 5.13 -31.45
C ASN A 173 -23.05 4.32 -31.03
N ILE A 174 -21.93 5.03 -30.73
CA ILE A 174 -20.66 4.45 -30.28
C ILE A 174 -20.47 4.85 -28.81
N PRO A 175 -20.83 4.01 -27.83
CA PRO A 175 -20.59 4.33 -26.44
C PRO A 175 -19.09 4.38 -26.14
N ALA A 176 -18.68 5.35 -25.32
CA ALA A 176 -17.28 5.54 -24.98
C ALA A 176 -17.06 5.55 -23.45
N ALA A 177 -15.94 5.03 -23.02
CA ALA A 177 -15.43 5.11 -21.65
C ALA A 177 -14.30 6.15 -21.61
N ILE A 178 -14.56 7.32 -21.06
CA ILE A 178 -13.59 8.41 -21.02
C ILE A 178 -12.86 8.35 -19.68
N ILE A 179 -11.60 7.93 -19.67
CA ILE A 179 -10.74 7.85 -18.50
C ILE A 179 -9.83 9.07 -18.51
N VAL A 180 -9.87 9.87 -17.44
CA VAL A 180 -9.03 11.07 -17.28
C VAL A 180 -8.20 10.94 -16.02
N ASP A 181 -6.88 10.79 -16.18
CA ASP A 181 -5.94 10.69 -15.07
C ASP A 181 -5.33 12.05 -14.71
N GLU A 182 -4.99 12.22 -13.42
CA GLU A 182 -4.46 13.46 -12.82
C GLU A 182 -5.39 14.68 -13.02
N PHE A 183 -6.71 14.45 -12.94
CA PHE A 183 -7.75 15.47 -13.17
C PHE A 183 -7.60 16.72 -12.28
N GLN A 184 -7.03 16.60 -11.07
CA GLN A 184 -6.80 17.75 -10.19
C GLN A 184 -5.86 18.80 -10.79
N VAL A 185 -5.02 18.45 -11.76
CA VAL A 185 -4.16 19.41 -12.48
C VAL A 185 -5.01 20.50 -13.12
N LEU A 186 -6.19 20.16 -13.58
CA LEU A 186 -7.11 21.10 -14.20
C LEU A 186 -7.71 22.10 -13.21
N THR A 187 -7.75 21.79 -11.92
CA THR A 187 -8.28 22.69 -10.88
C THR A 187 -7.29 23.80 -10.53
N ASN A 188 -5.99 23.57 -10.70
CA ASN A 188 -4.91 24.50 -10.37
C ASN A 188 -4.23 25.13 -11.61
N ALA A 189 -4.56 24.60 -12.80
CA ALA A 189 -3.80 24.86 -14.01
C ALA A 189 -4.21 26.10 -14.78
N PHE A 190 -5.38 26.66 -14.47
CA PHE A 190 -5.88 27.82 -15.17
C PHE A 190 -5.55 29.08 -14.38
N ASP A 191 -4.94 30.06 -15.06
CA ASP A 191 -4.53 31.34 -14.48
C ASP A 191 -5.65 31.96 -13.63
N PRO A 192 -5.44 32.26 -12.33
CA PRO A 192 -6.44 32.87 -11.47
C PRO A 192 -6.83 34.29 -11.94
N ILE A 193 -6.04 34.94 -12.79
CA ILE A 193 -6.34 36.26 -13.39
C ILE A 193 -7.39 36.12 -14.51
N GLN A 194 -7.44 34.98 -15.16
CA GLN A 194 -8.45 34.67 -16.15
C GLN A 194 -9.64 34.01 -15.44
N LYS A 195 -10.66 34.75 -15.09
CA LYS A 195 -11.92 34.32 -14.42
C LYS A 195 -12.68 33.14 -15.10
N LEU A 196 -11.99 32.31 -15.84
CA LEU A 196 -12.47 31.32 -16.79
C LEU A 196 -12.78 29.95 -16.19
N HIS A 197 -12.52 29.74 -14.91
CA HIS A 197 -12.89 28.51 -14.18
C HIS A 197 -14.37 28.14 -14.31
N ARG A 198 -15.26 29.12 -14.30
CA ARG A 198 -16.72 28.88 -14.30
C ARG A 198 -17.19 28.23 -15.61
N ASP A 199 -16.61 28.62 -16.72
CA ASP A 199 -17.12 28.20 -18.04
C ASP A 199 -16.71 26.77 -18.43
N LEU A 200 -15.50 26.32 -18.06
CA LEU A 200 -15.11 24.91 -18.24
C LEU A 200 -15.81 23.99 -17.23
N THR A 201 -16.17 24.53 -16.07
CA THR A 201 -17.00 23.84 -15.08
C THR A 201 -18.30 23.35 -15.68
N ASP A 202 -19.04 24.22 -16.35
CA ASP A 202 -20.32 23.86 -16.97
C ASP A 202 -20.14 22.80 -18.06
N SER A 203 -19.02 22.85 -18.78
CA SER A 203 -18.70 21.84 -19.78
C SER A 203 -18.42 20.47 -19.17
N PHE A 204 -17.64 20.42 -18.10
CA PHE A 204 -17.41 19.17 -17.35
C PHE A 204 -18.66 18.65 -16.66
N GLN A 205 -19.54 19.53 -16.16
CA GLN A 205 -20.83 19.11 -15.61
C GLN A 205 -21.68 18.40 -16.67
N ARG A 206 -21.81 19.01 -17.85
CA ARG A 206 -22.54 18.39 -18.98
C ARG A 206 -21.89 17.08 -19.43
N ALA A 207 -20.56 17.02 -19.47
CA ALA A 207 -19.85 15.80 -19.80
C ALA A 207 -20.04 14.71 -18.74
N ALA A 208 -20.08 15.08 -17.44
CA ALA A 208 -20.29 14.11 -16.35
C ALA A 208 -21.71 13.54 -16.30
N GLU A 209 -22.70 14.27 -16.80
CA GLU A 209 -24.11 13.85 -16.85
C GLU A 209 -24.43 12.92 -18.03
N THR A 210 -23.51 12.76 -18.99
CA THR A 210 -23.78 11.92 -20.16
C THR A 210 -23.73 10.44 -19.84
N LEU A 211 -24.69 9.70 -20.39
CA LEU A 211 -24.73 8.24 -20.31
C LEU A 211 -24.10 7.55 -21.54
N TRP A 212 -23.67 8.34 -22.55
CA TRP A 212 -23.04 7.84 -23.77
C TRP A 212 -21.52 7.76 -23.68
N ALA A 213 -20.92 8.69 -22.96
CA ALA A 213 -19.49 8.82 -22.77
C ALA A 213 -19.20 9.23 -21.32
N PRO A 214 -19.58 8.43 -20.31
CA PRO A 214 -19.36 8.76 -18.92
C PRO A 214 -17.87 8.85 -18.59
N LEU A 215 -17.55 9.70 -17.60
CA LEU A 215 -16.19 9.96 -17.16
C LEU A 215 -15.79 9.03 -16.01
N LEU A 216 -14.58 8.49 -16.09
CA LEU A 216 -13.84 7.91 -14.97
C LEU A 216 -12.65 8.82 -14.68
N LEU A 217 -12.77 9.62 -13.65
CA LEU A 217 -11.76 10.59 -13.25
C LEU A 217 -10.80 9.99 -12.23
N SER A 218 -9.54 10.35 -12.28
CA SER A 218 -8.57 10.01 -11.24
C SER A 218 -7.80 11.24 -10.79
N GLY A 219 -7.47 11.30 -9.52
CA GLY A 219 -6.69 12.38 -8.98
C GLY A 219 -6.04 12.07 -7.65
N SER A 220 -4.89 12.70 -7.42
CA SER A 220 -4.04 12.46 -6.26
C SER A 220 -4.27 13.43 -5.11
N ALA A 221 -4.86 14.57 -5.35
CA ALA A 221 -5.21 15.53 -4.31
C ALA A 221 -6.69 15.36 -3.94
N VAL A 222 -6.98 14.41 -3.04
CA VAL A 222 -8.35 14.01 -2.69
C VAL A 222 -9.17 15.22 -2.25
N THR A 223 -8.62 16.06 -1.37
CA THR A 223 -9.33 17.25 -0.85
C THR A 223 -9.55 18.29 -1.94
N LEU A 224 -8.53 18.59 -2.78
CA LEU A 224 -8.67 19.51 -3.90
C LEU A 224 -9.67 18.98 -4.92
N LEU A 225 -9.56 17.69 -5.26
CA LEU A 225 -10.46 17.07 -6.21
C LEU A 225 -11.89 17.00 -5.67
N VAL A 226 -12.06 16.56 -4.43
CA VAL A 226 -13.39 16.38 -3.82
C VAL A 226 -14.03 17.72 -3.44
N GLU A 227 -13.32 18.65 -2.80
CA GLU A 227 -13.90 19.91 -2.34
C GLU A 227 -14.04 20.95 -3.47
N GLN A 228 -13.08 21.05 -4.37
CA GLN A 228 -13.09 22.10 -5.40
C GLN A 228 -13.66 21.60 -6.74
N ALA A 229 -13.22 20.45 -7.23
CA ALA A 229 -13.71 19.96 -8.51
C ALA A 229 -15.04 19.20 -8.38
N LEU A 230 -15.16 18.27 -7.43
CA LEU A 230 -16.33 17.41 -7.30
C LEU A 230 -17.38 18.02 -6.35
N GLY A 231 -16.97 18.68 -5.27
CA GLY A 231 -17.88 19.29 -4.30
C GLY A 231 -18.47 20.63 -4.76
N GLY A 232 -17.70 21.43 -5.50
CA GLY A 232 -18.13 22.70 -6.06
C GLY A 232 -18.72 22.60 -7.46
N LEU A 233 -18.02 21.87 -8.33
CA LEU A 233 -18.26 21.84 -9.78
C LEU A 233 -19.11 20.65 -10.23
N LEU A 234 -18.84 19.48 -9.66
CA LEU A 234 -19.45 18.22 -10.06
C LEU A 234 -20.31 17.60 -8.95
N ALA A 235 -20.68 18.40 -7.94
CA ALA A 235 -21.46 17.95 -6.79
C ALA A 235 -22.73 17.20 -7.19
N GLY A 236 -22.88 15.97 -6.70
CA GLY A 236 -24.01 15.10 -6.97
C GLY A 236 -24.01 14.43 -8.34
N ARG A 237 -23.06 14.75 -9.25
CA ARG A 237 -22.96 14.19 -10.61
C ARG A 237 -21.90 13.10 -10.73
N VAL A 238 -20.90 13.16 -9.88
CA VAL A 238 -19.79 12.20 -9.87
C VAL A 238 -19.70 11.58 -8.48
N SER A 239 -19.81 10.26 -8.42
CA SER A 239 -19.57 9.52 -7.18
C SER A 239 -18.07 9.30 -6.98
N THR A 240 -17.62 9.25 -5.73
CA THR A 240 -16.20 9.07 -5.40
C THR A 240 -15.92 7.72 -4.77
N ARG A 241 -14.79 7.14 -5.10
CA ARG A 241 -14.21 5.97 -4.45
C ARG A 241 -12.78 6.28 -4.02
N SER A 242 -12.51 6.10 -2.72
CA SER A 242 -11.17 6.28 -2.20
C SER A 242 -10.36 5.00 -2.29
N LEU A 243 -9.22 5.07 -2.96
CA LEU A 243 -8.24 4.01 -3.01
C LEU A 243 -7.37 4.04 -1.75
N ARG A 244 -7.38 2.95 -0.99
CA ARG A 244 -6.58 2.79 0.22
C ARG A 244 -5.23 2.13 -0.10
N PRO A 245 -4.21 2.27 0.77
CA PRO A 245 -3.01 1.44 0.72
C PRO A 245 -3.37 -0.06 0.72
N LEU A 246 -2.43 -0.90 0.33
CA LEU A 246 -2.60 -2.34 0.37
C LEU A 246 -2.82 -2.82 1.82
N THR A 247 -3.66 -3.84 1.97
CA THR A 247 -3.80 -4.51 3.27
C THR A 247 -2.51 -5.27 3.62
N ARG A 248 -2.41 -5.73 4.86
CA ARG A 248 -1.30 -6.58 5.31
C ARG A 248 -1.11 -7.78 4.35
N GLU A 249 -2.17 -8.54 4.13
CA GLU A 249 -2.14 -9.74 3.28
C GLU A 249 -1.62 -9.44 1.87
N HIS A 250 -2.12 -8.37 1.26
CA HIS A 250 -1.72 -7.99 -0.09
C HIS A 250 -0.30 -7.39 -0.16
N THR A 251 0.16 -6.77 0.92
CA THR A 251 1.56 -6.32 1.00
C THR A 251 2.49 -7.52 1.08
N LEU A 252 2.16 -8.55 1.88
CA LEU A 252 2.95 -9.76 1.95
C LEU A 252 3.00 -10.47 0.58
N ASP A 253 1.86 -10.62 -0.10
CA ASP A 253 1.80 -11.17 -1.45
C ASP A 253 2.69 -10.38 -2.43
N LEU A 254 2.63 -9.05 -2.40
CA LEU A 254 3.48 -8.19 -3.23
C LEU A 254 4.97 -8.42 -2.95
N VAL A 255 5.37 -8.46 -1.68
CA VAL A 255 6.77 -8.70 -1.28
C VAL A 255 7.25 -10.07 -1.77
N PHE A 256 6.43 -11.12 -1.65
CA PHE A 256 6.80 -12.45 -2.13
C PHE A 256 6.91 -12.51 -3.66
N ARG A 257 6.05 -11.83 -4.40
CA ARG A 257 6.15 -11.72 -5.87
C ARG A 257 7.42 -10.98 -6.31
N TYR A 258 7.77 -9.88 -5.62
CA TYR A 258 9.05 -9.20 -5.84
C TYR A 258 10.24 -10.13 -5.58
N ALA A 259 10.18 -10.87 -4.48
CA ALA A 259 11.22 -11.82 -4.11
C ALA A 259 11.40 -12.92 -5.17
N GLU A 260 10.30 -13.51 -5.65
CA GLU A 260 10.29 -14.50 -6.72
C GLU A 260 10.84 -13.92 -8.03
N TYR A 261 10.34 -12.75 -8.45
CA TYR A 261 10.75 -12.10 -9.70
C TYR A 261 12.25 -11.75 -9.72
N HIS A 262 12.79 -11.31 -8.60
CA HIS A 262 14.21 -10.93 -8.47
C HIS A 262 15.11 -12.08 -7.95
N GLY A 263 14.59 -13.29 -7.77
CA GLY A 263 15.34 -14.43 -7.26
C GLY A 263 15.83 -14.25 -5.81
N ILE A 264 15.06 -13.55 -4.99
CA ILE A 264 15.38 -13.18 -3.62
C ILE A 264 14.61 -14.08 -2.65
N ASN A 265 15.25 -14.52 -1.57
CA ASN A 265 14.59 -15.35 -0.56
C ASN A 265 14.00 -14.46 0.56
N ALA A 266 12.74 -14.08 0.46
CA ALA A 266 12.03 -13.33 1.49
C ALA A 266 11.24 -14.26 2.42
N ASP A 267 11.38 -14.08 3.72
CA ASP A 267 10.55 -14.75 4.72
C ASP A 267 9.33 -13.87 5.13
N GLU A 268 8.38 -14.48 5.83
CA GLU A 268 7.18 -13.77 6.30
C GLU A 268 7.52 -12.64 7.28
N ALA A 269 8.56 -12.80 8.07
CA ALA A 269 9.00 -11.78 9.01
C ALA A 269 9.51 -10.53 8.29
N PHE A 270 10.27 -10.71 7.21
CA PHE A 270 10.69 -9.61 6.37
C PHE A 270 9.51 -8.92 5.68
N ALA A 271 8.58 -9.70 5.10
CA ALA A 271 7.40 -9.16 4.45
C ALA A 271 6.50 -8.39 5.43
N GLU A 272 6.33 -8.88 6.66
CA GLU A 272 5.64 -8.18 7.74
C GLU A 272 6.37 -6.88 8.12
N ALA A 273 7.69 -6.89 8.15
CA ALA A 273 8.49 -5.70 8.40
C ALA A 273 8.22 -4.63 7.36
N VAL A 274 8.26 -5.01 6.09
CA VAL A 274 7.97 -4.10 4.97
C VAL A 274 6.56 -3.52 5.12
N TYR A 275 5.55 -4.34 5.45
CA TYR A 275 4.20 -3.83 5.70
C TYR A 275 4.17 -2.78 6.82
N ARG A 276 4.76 -3.09 7.98
CA ARG A 276 4.77 -2.20 9.15
C ARG A 276 5.48 -0.87 8.90
N VAL A 277 6.58 -0.89 8.14
CA VAL A 277 7.30 0.34 7.83
C VAL A 277 6.63 1.16 6.74
N THR A 278 6.00 0.53 5.75
CA THR A 278 5.39 1.20 4.60
C THR A 278 3.91 1.51 4.77
N GLY A 279 3.21 0.84 5.71
CA GLY A 279 1.76 0.95 5.85
C GLY A 279 0.98 0.47 4.62
N GLY A 280 1.60 -0.37 3.76
CA GLY A 280 1.00 -0.90 2.55
C GLY A 280 0.97 0.09 1.36
N TYR A 281 1.74 1.18 1.40
CA TYR A 281 1.87 2.07 0.25
C TYR A 281 2.73 1.43 -0.85
N PRO A 282 2.16 1.10 -2.04
CA PRO A 282 2.87 0.35 -3.09
C PRO A 282 4.18 0.98 -3.51
N TYR A 283 4.22 2.30 -3.65
CA TYR A 283 5.44 3.03 -3.98
C TYR A 283 6.56 2.85 -2.94
N SER A 284 6.20 2.94 -1.66
CA SER A 284 7.18 2.77 -0.58
C SER A 284 7.70 1.34 -0.53
N ILE A 285 6.83 0.36 -0.80
CA ILE A 285 7.23 -1.05 -0.92
C ILE A 285 8.21 -1.22 -2.07
N ASP A 286 7.87 -0.72 -3.25
CA ASP A 286 8.70 -0.78 -4.45
C ASP A 286 10.09 -0.14 -4.22
N ARG A 287 10.13 1.09 -3.69
CA ARG A 287 11.40 1.79 -3.42
C ARG A 287 12.27 1.09 -2.38
N LEU A 288 11.69 0.49 -1.36
CA LEU A 288 12.46 -0.29 -0.39
C LEU A 288 13.02 -1.57 -0.99
N LEU A 289 12.23 -2.25 -1.83
CA LEU A 289 12.62 -3.53 -2.42
C LEU A 289 13.62 -3.36 -3.58
N LEU A 290 13.57 -2.26 -4.31
CA LEU A 290 14.42 -1.94 -5.47
C LEU A 290 15.43 -0.81 -5.21
N SER A 291 15.70 -0.50 -3.95
CA SER A 291 16.61 0.59 -3.61
C SER A 291 18.02 0.38 -4.15
N ASN A 292 18.59 1.46 -4.67
CA ASN A 292 19.98 1.52 -5.12
C ASN A 292 20.96 1.86 -3.98
N SER A 293 20.62 1.54 -2.72
CA SER A 293 21.48 1.78 -1.58
C SER A 293 22.85 1.13 -1.75
N PRO A 294 23.95 1.89 -1.69
CA PRO A 294 25.29 1.34 -1.91
C PRO A 294 25.76 0.39 -0.81
N ASP A 295 25.15 0.48 0.37
CA ASP A 295 25.55 -0.30 1.55
C ASP A 295 24.88 -1.66 1.65
N VAL A 296 23.99 -1.99 0.70
CA VAL A 296 23.22 -3.24 0.71
C VAL A 296 23.51 -4.04 -0.53
N MET A 297 24.38 -5.03 -0.40
CA MET A 297 24.57 -6.06 -1.42
C MET A 297 23.75 -7.28 -1.05
N GLY A 298 22.63 -7.46 -1.77
CA GLY A 298 21.73 -8.59 -1.57
C GLY A 298 20.66 -8.34 -0.50
N PHE A 299 19.52 -8.84 -0.79
CA PHE A 299 18.26 -8.74 -0.08
C PHE A 299 17.89 -10.15 0.43
N PRO A 300 17.10 -10.38 1.44
CA PRO A 300 16.52 -9.53 2.45
C PRO A 300 16.99 -9.89 3.87
N SER A 301 17.31 -8.91 4.65
CA SER A 301 17.39 -9.05 6.10
C SER A 301 16.82 -7.80 6.77
N LEU A 302 16.41 -7.92 8.02
CA LEU A 302 15.95 -6.74 8.78
C LEU A 302 17.05 -5.67 8.89
N ASP A 303 18.32 -6.08 8.97
CA ASP A 303 19.47 -5.17 9.01
C ASP A 303 19.66 -4.45 7.66
N ALA A 304 19.41 -5.13 6.55
CA ALA A 304 19.40 -4.52 5.23
C ALA A 304 18.22 -3.54 5.07
N LEU A 305 17.03 -3.89 5.54
CA LEU A 305 15.87 -3.01 5.52
C LEU A 305 16.12 -1.70 6.27
N GLU A 306 16.81 -1.76 7.44
CA GLU A 306 17.21 -0.56 8.19
C GLU A 306 18.09 0.37 7.36
N LYS A 307 19.15 -0.19 6.77
CA LYS A 307 20.08 0.58 5.95
C LYS A 307 19.42 1.19 4.73
N VAL A 308 18.57 0.43 4.05
CA VAL A 308 17.79 0.90 2.90
C VAL A 308 16.85 2.02 3.31
N MET A 309 16.11 1.87 4.40
CA MET A 309 15.22 2.92 4.89
C MET A 309 16.00 4.20 5.24
N HIS A 310 17.16 4.07 5.89
CA HIS A 310 18.00 5.22 6.20
C HIS A 310 18.45 5.93 4.93
N PHE A 311 18.97 5.19 3.95
CA PHE A 311 19.37 5.73 2.65
C PHE A 311 18.21 6.43 1.95
N GLU A 312 17.09 5.74 1.79
CA GLU A 312 15.92 6.26 1.07
C GLU A 312 15.30 7.52 1.71
N LEU A 313 15.42 7.69 3.03
CA LEU A 313 14.80 8.81 3.75
C LEU A 313 15.73 9.96 4.10
N SER A 314 17.05 9.74 4.12
CA SER A 314 18.02 10.74 4.58
C SER A 314 19.11 11.09 3.58
N ASP A 315 19.42 10.20 2.62
CA ASP A 315 20.41 10.49 1.59
C ASP A 315 19.77 11.26 0.44
N THR A 316 20.44 12.30 -0.05
CA THR A 316 19.97 13.10 -1.19
C THR A 316 19.87 12.31 -2.50
N ASN A 317 20.50 11.14 -2.58
CA ASN A 317 20.37 10.21 -3.69
C ASN A 317 19.19 9.25 -3.55
N GLY A 318 18.61 9.10 -2.35
CA GLY A 318 17.44 8.28 -2.10
C GLY A 318 16.22 8.78 -2.88
N ASP A 319 15.51 7.88 -3.52
CA ASP A 319 14.36 8.23 -4.34
C ASP A 319 13.18 8.74 -3.49
N MET A 320 13.01 8.20 -2.29
CA MET A 320 12.00 8.69 -1.36
C MET A 320 12.36 10.07 -0.81
N TYR A 321 13.64 10.31 -0.49
CA TYR A 321 14.12 11.62 -0.08
C TYR A 321 13.81 12.68 -1.14
N LYS A 322 14.24 12.45 -2.40
CA LYS A 322 13.97 13.37 -3.53
C LYS A 322 12.50 13.64 -3.68
N HIS A 323 11.68 12.59 -3.55
CA HIS A 323 10.24 12.71 -3.70
C HIS A 323 9.61 13.56 -2.60
N TYR A 324 9.84 13.21 -1.33
CA TYR A 324 9.25 13.93 -0.21
C TYR A 324 9.77 15.37 -0.14
N ASN A 325 11.06 15.59 -0.38
CA ASN A 325 11.63 16.94 -0.44
C ASN A 325 10.93 17.78 -1.52
N TRP A 326 10.79 17.25 -2.73
CA TRP A 326 10.09 17.93 -3.82
C TRP A 326 8.61 18.21 -3.48
N GLU A 327 7.91 17.26 -2.88
CA GLU A 327 6.52 17.40 -2.47
C GLU A 327 6.36 18.51 -1.42
N PHE A 328 7.24 18.55 -0.44
CA PHE A 328 7.26 19.59 0.58
C PHE A 328 7.67 20.96 0.03
N ASP A 329 8.68 21.06 -0.81
CA ASP A 329 9.12 22.30 -1.41
C ASP A 329 8.02 22.93 -2.27
N LYS A 330 7.33 22.11 -3.06
CA LYS A 330 6.17 22.55 -3.85
C LYS A 330 5.07 23.15 -2.99
N TYR A 331 4.80 22.58 -1.83
CA TYR A 331 3.76 23.11 -0.92
C TYR A 331 4.27 24.24 -0.03
N SER A 332 5.56 24.29 0.31
CA SER A 332 6.15 25.34 1.12
C SER A 332 6.44 26.63 0.33
N GLU A 333 6.83 26.55 -0.94
CA GLU A 333 7.04 27.72 -1.81
C GLU A 333 5.71 28.46 -2.11
N LEU A 334 4.60 27.75 -2.20
CA LEU A 334 3.26 28.34 -2.29
C LEU A 334 2.85 29.09 -1.00
N LEU A 335 3.67 28.99 0.05
CA LEU A 335 3.47 29.58 1.36
C LEU A 335 4.68 30.45 1.72
N ASN A 336 4.50 31.74 1.89
CA ASN A 336 5.43 32.56 2.67
C ASN A 336 5.58 32.09 4.15
N THR A 337 5.04 30.90 4.49
CA THR A 337 4.97 30.28 5.84
C THR A 337 5.69 28.93 5.89
N GLY A 338 6.67 28.67 5.01
CA GLY A 338 7.36 27.37 4.90
C GLY A 338 7.89 26.83 6.25
N GLN A 339 8.38 27.72 7.09
CA GLN A 339 8.87 27.34 8.43
C GLN A 339 7.75 26.90 9.37
N THR A 340 6.60 27.60 9.39
CA THR A 340 5.43 27.22 10.20
C THR A 340 4.88 25.86 9.77
N THR A 341 4.79 25.64 8.45
CA THR A 341 4.31 24.35 7.90
C THR A 341 5.20 23.19 8.35
N ARG A 342 6.53 23.34 8.29
CA ARG A 342 7.48 22.33 8.76
C ARG A 342 7.36 22.07 10.25
N LYS A 343 7.20 23.12 11.08
CA LYS A 343 6.97 22.98 12.53
C LYS A 343 5.66 22.22 12.83
N VAL A 344 4.56 22.56 12.16
CA VAL A 344 3.28 21.86 12.31
C VAL A 344 3.43 20.37 11.96
N MET A 345 4.08 20.08 10.85
CA MET A 345 4.30 18.71 10.42
C MET A 345 5.22 17.94 11.37
N PHE A 346 6.30 18.55 11.82
CA PHE A 346 7.20 17.93 12.80
C PHE A 346 6.47 17.66 14.13
N TRP A 347 5.67 18.60 14.63
CA TRP A 347 4.83 18.38 15.79
C TRP A 347 3.90 17.17 15.60
N ALA A 348 3.22 17.08 14.47
CA ALA A 348 2.33 15.96 14.15
C ALA A 348 3.04 14.59 14.07
N THR A 349 4.33 14.57 13.74
CA THR A 349 5.11 13.32 13.75
C THR A 349 5.61 12.94 15.14
N LYS A 350 5.84 13.92 16.01
CA LYS A 350 6.27 13.72 17.39
C LYS A 350 5.12 13.18 18.26
N TYR A 351 3.89 13.57 17.95
CA TYR A 351 2.68 13.18 18.66
C TYR A 351 1.67 12.49 17.71
N PRO A 352 2.01 11.29 17.17
CA PRO A 352 1.25 10.66 16.09
C PRO A 352 -0.17 10.21 16.50
N GLU A 353 -0.41 10.00 17.79
CA GLU A 353 -1.72 9.62 18.33
C GLU A 353 -2.60 10.84 18.67
N GLU A 354 -2.01 12.03 18.69
CA GLU A 354 -2.73 13.25 19.00
C GLU A 354 -3.36 13.86 17.73
N ARG A 355 -4.54 14.43 17.90
CA ARG A 355 -5.18 15.20 16.85
C ARG A 355 -4.62 16.61 16.84
N ILE A 356 -4.40 17.14 15.65
CA ILE A 356 -3.89 18.49 15.45
C ILE A 356 -5.04 19.47 15.65
N GLU A 357 -4.99 20.25 16.72
CA GLU A 357 -5.85 21.40 16.97
C GLU A 357 -5.03 22.69 16.74
N ALA A 358 -5.51 23.55 15.86
CA ALA A 358 -4.71 24.69 15.39
C ALA A 358 -4.26 25.62 16.52
N GLU A 359 -5.12 25.89 17.52
CA GLU A 359 -4.82 26.77 18.66
C GLU A 359 -3.80 26.14 19.60
N HIS A 360 -3.96 24.84 19.93
CA HIS A 360 -3.02 24.11 20.76
C HIS A 360 -1.63 24.02 20.11
N VAL A 361 -1.59 23.64 18.84
CA VAL A 361 -0.31 23.52 18.12
C VAL A 361 0.37 24.87 17.95
N ALA A 362 -0.39 25.96 17.69
CA ALA A 362 0.16 27.30 17.60
C ALA A 362 0.90 27.71 18.88
N HIS A 363 0.31 27.43 20.04
CA HIS A 363 0.92 27.68 21.34
C HIS A 363 2.22 26.84 21.52
N GLU A 364 2.15 25.54 21.22
CA GLU A 364 3.30 24.62 21.40
C GLU A 364 4.50 24.95 20.51
N ILE A 365 4.26 25.38 19.26
CA ILE A 365 5.36 25.66 18.31
C ILE A 365 5.76 27.16 18.27
N GLY A 366 5.12 28.01 19.08
CA GLY A 366 5.42 29.45 19.16
C GLY A 366 5.07 30.22 17.90
N GLU A 367 3.96 29.89 17.24
CA GLU A 367 3.46 30.52 16.01
C GLU A 367 2.09 31.15 16.21
N SER A 368 1.63 32.04 15.30
CA SER A 368 0.27 32.55 15.37
C SER A 368 -0.77 31.52 14.94
N PHE A 369 -1.97 31.60 15.52
CA PHE A 369 -3.08 30.73 15.14
C PHE A 369 -3.40 30.81 13.64
N GLU A 370 -3.38 32.04 13.07
CA GLU A 370 -3.66 32.28 11.66
C GLU A 370 -2.66 31.57 10.75
N ASN A 371 -1.37 31.59 11.11
CA ASN A 371 -0.31 30.94 10.33
C ASN A 371 -0.46 29.41 10.39
N VAL A 372 -0.75 28.87 11.56
CA VAL A 372 -0.96 27.42 11.74
C VAL A 372 -2.23 26.99 10.99
N GLN A 373 -3.32 27.73 11.09
CA GLN A 373 -4.56 27.44 10.37
C GLN A 373 -4.37 27.50 8.84
N ALA A 374 -3.65 28.51 8.34
CA ALA A 374 -3.30 28.61 6.92
C ALA A 374 -2.44 27.43 6.46
N SER A 375 -1.46 27.00 7.28
CA SER A 375 -0.62 25.83 7.02
C SER A 375 -1.45 24.55 7.00
N LEU A 376 -2.33 24.33 7.98
CA LEU A 376 -3.20 23.16 8.05
C LEU A 376 -4.17 23.09 6.87
N LYS A 377 -4.74 24.23 6.44
CA LYS A 377 -5.61 24.29 5.27
C LYS A 377 -4.88 23.81 4.00
N LYS A 378 -3.63 24.17 3.83
CA LYS A 378 -2.82 23.77 2.67
C LYS A 378 -2.32 22.33 2.77
N LEU A 379 -1.92 21.91 3.96
CA LEU A 379 -1.59 20.50 4.21
C LEU A 379 -2.80 19.58 3.97
N LEU A 380 -4.00 20.05 4.29
CA LEU A 380 -5.26 19.37 3.97
C LEU A 380 -5.48 19.31 2.45
N GLN A 381 -5.27 20.42 1.73
CA GLN A 381 -5.37 20.46 0.27
C GLN A 381 -4.34 19.55 -0.43
N ALA A 382 -3.18 19.35 0.21
CA ALA A 382 -2.14 18.44 -0.25
C ALA A 382 -2.37 16.97 0.16
N ASP A 383 -3.44 16.67 0.90
CA ASP A 383 -3.73 15.36 1.51
C ASP A 383 -2.61 14.82 2.42
N ILE A 384 -1.80 15.71 2.97
CA ILE A 384 -0.76 15.36 3.95
C ILE A 384 -1.39 15.17 5.32
N VAL A 385 -2.36 16.01 5.68
CA VAL A 385 -3.23 15.83 6.85
C VAL A 385 -4.65 15.55 6.39
N THR A 386 -5.46 14.95 7.25
CA THR A 386 -6.88 14.69 6.98
C THR A 386 -7.76 15.36 8.03
N ARG A 387 -8.99 15.69 7.67
CA ARG A 387 -9.93 16.31 8.61
C ARG A 387 -10.55 15.23 9.50
N ALA A 388 -10.37 15.35 10.81
CA ALA A 388 -11.01 14.49 11.81
C ALA A 388 -12.37 15.04 12.25
N SER A 389 -12.48 16.37 12.40
CA SER A 389 -13.73 17.10 12.68
C SER A 389 -13.62 18.53 12.15
N TRP A 390 -14.56 19.42 12.51
CA TRP A 390 -14.56 20.83 12.08
C TRP A 390 -13.28 21.59 12.45
N THR A 391 -12.69 21.28 13.62
CA THR A 391 -11.52 21.99 14.18
C THR A 391 -10.30 21.10 14.31
N LEU A 392 -10.43 19.78 14.13
CA LEU A 392 -9.38 18.80 14.38
C LEU A 392 -8.91 18.13 13.09
N TYR A 393 -7.61 17.91 13.01
CA TYR A 393 -6.98 17.19 11.90
C TYR A 393 -6.20 15.98 12.40
N ASN A 394 -6.08 14.97 11.57
CA ASN A 394 -5.16 13.87 11.78
C ASN A 394 -3.83 14.19 11.09
N GLY A 395 -2.74 13.79 11.68
CA GLY A 395 -1.41 13.87 11.07
C GLY A 395 -1.28 12.96 9.83
N PRO A 396 -0.09 12.93 9.21
CA PRO A 396 0.15 12.05 8.06
C PRO A 396 -0.06 10.60 8.42
N ASP A 397 -0.82 9.88 7.63
CA ASP A 397 -1.05 8.44 7.81
C ASP A 397 0.01 7.58 7.11
N ASP A 398 0.82 8.14 6.19
CA ASP A 398 1.96 7.48 5.57
C ASP A 398 3.13 7.36 6.56
N PRO A 399 3.51 6.14 6.99
CA PRO A 399 4.58 5.96 7.97
C PRO A 399 5.96 6.38 7.46
N MET A 400 6.22 6.25 6.15
CA MET A 400 7.50 6.63 5.56
C MET A 400 7.63 8.15 5.48
N LEU A 401 6.54 8.85 5.15
CA LEU A 401 6.48 10.30 5.19
C LEU A 401 6.70 10.83 6.62
N ARG A 402 6.06 10.23 7.62
CA ARG A 402 6.29 10.59 9.03
C ARG A 402 7.76 10.46 9.41
N ARG A 403 8.41 9.36 9.04
CA ARG A 403 9.85 9.16 9.30
C ARG A 403 10.72 10.16 8.58
N TYR A 404 10.42 10.45 7.31
CA TYR A 404 11.12 11.49 6.55
C TYR A 404 11.08 12.85 7.26
N ILE A 405 9.90 13.27 7.71
CA ILE A 405 9.71 14.52 8.44
C ILE A 405 10.46 14.49 9.77
N GLY A 406 10.29 13.44 10.56
CA GLY A 406 10.94 13.30 11.87
C GLY A 406 12.45 13.33 11.77
N TYR A 407 13.03 12.69 10.76
CA TYR A 407 14.47 12.68 10.56
C TYR A 407 15.03 14.02 10.05
N ASN A 408 14.47 14.54 8.96
CA ASN A 408 15.07 15.70 8.29
C ASN A 408 14.75 17.02 9.00
N TYR A 409 13.61 17.14 9.67
CA TYR A 409 13.22 18.39 10.32
C TYR A 409 13.65 18.50 11.79
N CYS A 410 14.01 17.41 12.46
CA CYS A 410 14.53 17.49 13.82
C CYS A 410 15.81 18.32 13.90
N MET A 411 16.69 18.23 12.91
CA MET A 411 17.92 19.04 12.85
C MET A 411 17.60 20.54 12.68
N GLU A 412 16.61 20.87 11.86
CA GLU A 412 16.20 22.26 11.58
C GLU A 412 15.42 22.87 12.76
N ILE A 413 14.46 22.13 13.32
CA ILE A 413 13.48 22.63 14.29
C ILE A 413 14.01 22.50 15.73
N GLU A 414 14.54 21.34 16.12
CA GLU A 414 15.11 21.09 17.46
C GLU A 414 16.60 21.44 17.54
N LYS A 415 17.22 21.85 16.44
CA LYS A 415 18.66 22.18 16.32
C LYS A 415 19.58 21.04 16.76
N LEU A 416 19.15 19.81 16.54
CA LEU A 416 19.93 18.62 16.83
C LEU A 416 21.13 18.52 15.89
N SER A 417 22.24 18.02 16.42
CA SER A 417 23.37 17.61 15.59
C SER A 417 23.01 16.38 14.74
N PRO A 418 23.67 16.15 13.60
CA PRO A 418 23.48 14.94 12.80
C PRO A 418 23.65 13.63 13.59
N ALA A 419 24.55 13.63 14.59
CA ALA A 419 24.77 12.47 15.44
C ALA A 419 23.58 12.19 16.39
N GLU A 420 22.95 13.23 16.93
CA GLU A 420 21.76 13.11 17.76
C GLU A 420 20.54 12.68 16.93
N ALA A 421 20.37 13.25 15.74
CA ALA A 421 19.31 12.83 14.81
C ALA A 421 19.48 11.36 14.40
N ALA A 422 20.69 10.90 14.10
CA ALA A 422 21.00 9.51 13.80
C ALA A 422 20.72 8.57 15.00
N LYS A 423 21.01 9.02 16.23
CA LYS A 423 20.68 8.26 17.44
C LYS A 423 19.17 8.09 17.63
N ASN A 424 18.40 9.16 17.46
CA ASN A 424 16.94 9.10 17.53
C ASN A 424 16.35 8.11 16.51
N TRP A 425 16.91 8.10 15.29
CA TRP A 425 16.57 7.13 14.26
C TRP A 425 16.87 5.69 14.70
N GLN A 426 18.05 5.43 15.23
CA GLN A 426 18.44 4.11 15.72
C GLN A 426 17.56 3.63 16.87
N ASP A 427 17.13 4.52 17.76
CA ASP A 427 16.25 4.18 18.88
C ASP A 427 14.83 3.84 18.40
N GLU A 428 14.31 4.58 17.42
CA GLU A 428 13.03 4.24 16.78
C GLU A 428 13.11 2.88 16.07
N TYR A 429 14.18 2.64 15.35
CA TYR A 429 14.39 1.37 14.65
C TYR A 429 14.54 0.19 15.63
N ARG A 430 15.27 0.37 16.74
CA ARG A 430 15.36 -0.66 17.79
C ARG A 430 13.98 -1.00 18.37
N ARG A 431 13.13 0.00 18.58
CA ARG A 431 11.74 -0.21 19.03
C ARG A 431 10.93 -0.98 18.01
N LEU A 432 11.02 -0.60 16.74
CA LEU A 432 10.37 -1.33 15.63
C LEU A 432 10.87 -2.79 15.57
N ARG A 433 12.17 -2.99 15.66
CA ARG A 433 12.80 -4.33 15.66
C ARG A 433 12.35 -5.17 16.87
N GLY A 434 12.20 -4.55 18.04
CA GLY A 434 11.64 -5.20 19.23
C GLY A 434 10.20 -5.67 19.01
N GLN A 435 9.35 -4.81 18.44
CA GLN A 435 7.97 -5.16 18.08
C GLN A 435 7.92 -6.32 17.07
N MET A 436 8.85 -6.33 16.11
CA MET A 436 8.94 -7.40 15.11
C MET A 436 9.45 -8.70 15.70
N SER A 437 10.43 -8.64 16.61
CA SER A 437 10.91 -9.84 17.32
C SER A 437 9.78 -10.50 18.12
N ASN A 438 8.93 -9.70 18.76
CA ASN A 438 7.74 -10.21 19.44
C ASN A 438 6.74 -10.84 18.45
N PHE A 439 6.50 -10.18 17.31
CA PHE A 439 5.63 -10.72 16.26
C PHE A 439 6.16 -12.04 15.68
N ILE A 440 7.47 -12.13 15.42
CA ILE A 440 8.12 -13.37 14.95
C ILE A 440 7.92 -14.49 15.98
N GLY A 441 8.07 -14.19 17.26
CA GLY A 441 7.78 -15.12 18.34
C GLY A 441 6.34 -15.60 18.32
N GLU A 442 5.40 -14.68 18.23
CA GLU A 442 3.95 -14.98 18.14
C GLU A 442 3.60 -15.81 16.89
N THR A 443 4.21 -15.53 15.76
CA THR A 443 4.01 -16.30 14.52
C THR A 443 4.56 -17.72 14.67
N ALA A 444 5.71 -17.89 15.32
CA ALA A 444 6.27 -19.21 15.60
C ALA A 444 5.37 -20.02 16.54
N GLU A 445 4.78 -19.39 17.57
CA GLU A 445 3.80 -20.03 18.46
C GLU A 445 2.56 -20.53 17.67
N VAL A 446 1.99 -19.69 16.78
CA VAL A 446 0.87 -20.08 15.90
C VAL A 446 1.24 -21.27 15.02
N TYR A 447 2.47 -21.28 14.52
CA TYR A 447 2.94 -22.33 13.65
C TYR A 447 3.14 -23.65 14.39
N VAL A 448 3.73 -23.61 15.59
CA VAL A 448 3.85 -24.77 16.48
C VAL A 448 2.47 -25.30 16.87
N GLU A 449 1.50 -24.43 17.17
CA GLU A 449 0.10 -24.81 17.40
C GLU A 449 -0.47 -25.57 16.19
N GLY A 450 -0.28 -25.05 14.97
CA GLY A 450 -0.74 -25.71 13.73
C GLY A 450 -0.16 -27.12 13.59
N VAL A 451 1.14 -27.29 13.80
CA VAL A 451 1.81 -28.58 13.77
C VAL A 451 1.25 -29.55 14.82
N MET A 452 1.02 -29.06 16.05
CA MET A 452 0.40 -29.85 17.13
C MET A 452 -1.03 -30.29 16.80
N ARG A 453 -1.82 -29.44 16.14
CA ARG A 453 -3.18 -29.80 15.65
C ARG A 453 -3.15 -30.91 14.60
N GLY A 454 -2.05 -31.07 13.89
CA GLY A 454 -1.82 -32.15 12.94
C GLY A 454 -1.40 -33.49 13.57
N PHE A 455 -1.23 -33.59 14.88
CA PHE A 455 -0.88 -34.84 15.56
C PHE A 455 -2.07 -35.81 15.54
N ASP A 456 -1.82 -37.09 15.27
CA ASP A 456 -2.84 -38.08 14.99
C ASP A 456 -2.84 -39.29 15.95
N GLY A 457 -2.04 -39.24 17.01
CA GLY A 457 -1.92 -40.33 17.99
C GLY A 457 -0.79 -41.33 17.74
N ARG A 458 -0.02 -41.13 16.62
CA ARG A 458 1.11 -42.02 16.30
C ARG A 458 2.27 -41.88 17.28
N GLU A 459 3.11 -42.93 17.34
CA GLU A 459 4.40 -42.88 18.01
C GLU A 459 5.52 -42.56 17.01
N VAL A 460 6.49 -41.77 17.46
CA VAL A 460 7.66 -41.32 16.67
C VAL A 460 8.94 -41.55 17.48
N ASP A 461 10.06 -41.74 16.78
CA ASP A 461 11.37 -41.85 17.42
C ASP A 461 11.76 -40.54 18.11
N GLY A 462 11.83 -40.57 19.44
CA GLY A 462 12.16 -39.39 20.24
C GLY A 462 13.54 -38.82 19.97
N ALA A 463 14.49 -39.62 19.53
CA ALA A 463 15.82 -39.15 19.19
C ALA A 463 15.82 -38.28 17.91
N VAL A 464 14.94 -38.59 16.96
CA VAL A 464 14.85 -37.86 15.69
C VAL A 464 14.17 -36.49 15.88
N TYR A 465 13.14 -36.39 16.72
CA TYR A 465 12.28 -35.24 16.79
C TYR A 465 12.45 -34.41 18.09
N PHE A 466 12.83 -35.06 19.21
CA PHE A 466 12.76 -34.46 20.54
C PHE A 466 14.02 -34.65 21.40
N ASN A 467 15.13 -35.06 20.84
CA ASN A 467 16.37 -35.35 21.57
C ASN A 467 16.21 -36.21 22.84
N THR A 468 15.27 -37.16 22.83
CA THR A 468 15.02 -38.06 23.94
C THR A 468 15.12 -39.53 23.46
N PRO A 469 15.62 -40.47 24.29
CA PRO A 469 15.61 -41.88 23.93
C PRO A 469 14.18 -42.45 23.96
N GLY A 470 13.93 -43.45 23.09
CA GLY A 470 12.64 -44.15 23.02
C GLY A 470 11.59 -43.41 22.18
N ASN A 471 10.40 -44.01 22.13
CA ASN A 471 9.31 -43.48 21.35
C ASN A 471 8.53 -42.41 22.12
N VAL A 472 8.06 -41.40 21.39
CA VAL A 472 7.19 -40.32 21.88
C VAL A 472 5.85 -40.41 21.16
N LYS A 473 4.75 -40.50 21.91
CA LYS A 473 3.40 -40.42 21.36
C LYS A 473 3.04 -38.99 21.01
N LEU A 474 2.63 -38.74 19.75
CA LEU A 474 2.08 -37.48 19.29
C LEU A 474 0.54 -37.50 19.51
N PRO A 475 0.02 -36.99 20.64
CA PRO A 475 -1.38 -37.18 20.97
C PRO A 475 -2.29 -36.39 20.04
N LYS A 476 -3.48 -36.89 19.76
CA LYS A 476 -4.53 -36.11 19.15
C LYS A 476 -5.11 -35.19 20.21
N PHE A 477 -4.74 -33.91 20.15
CA PHE A 477 -5.22 -32.93 21.12
C PHE A 477 -6.71 -32.64 20.95
N ARG A 478 -7.42 -32.59 22.07
CA ARG A 478 -8.80 -32.14 22.15
C ARG A 478 -8.90 -30.62 22.14
N ASN A 479 -8.00 -29.96 22.88
CA ASN A 479 -7.88 -28.52 22.97
C ASN A 479 -6.41 -28.11 22.94
N ILE A 480 -6.11 -27.04 22.21
CA ILE A 480 -4.81 -26.36 22.26
C ILE A 480 -5.09 -24.90 22.53
N GLU A 481 -4.55 -24.39 23.63
CA GLU A 481 -4.67 -23.01 24.05
C GLU A 481 -3.31 -22.32 23.92
N ARG A 482 -3.31 -21.14 23.28
CA ARG A 482 -2.15 -20.28 23.14
C ARG A 482 -2.18 -19.23 24.23
N ARG A 483 -0.98 -18.93 24.82
CA ARG A 483 -0.83 -17.98 25.93
C ARG A 483 -1.79 -18.24 27.08
N GLY A 484 -2.05 -19.52 27.31
CA GLY A 484 -2.75 -19.99 28.48
C GLY A 484 -1.95 -19.65 29.73
N GLY A 485 -2.61 -19.21 30.78
CA GLY A 485 -1.95 -18.85 32.01
C GLY A 485 -2.80 -19.11 33.22
N ILE A 486 -2.13 -19.23 34.38
CA ILE A 486 -2.76 -19.25 35.69
C ILE A 486 -2.26 -18.07 36.51
N VAL A 487 -3.05 -17.62 37.47
CA VAL A 487 -2.57 -16.71 38.51
C VAL A 487 -2.13 -17.56 39.72
N HIS A 488 -0.82 -17.56 40.00
CA HIS A 488 -0.26 -18.24 41.17
C HIS A 488 0.20 -17.19 42.19
N LYS A 489 -0.38 -17.22 43.41
CA LYS A 489 -0.09 -16.25 44.48
C LYS A 489 -0.16 -14.77 44.03
N GLY A 490 -1.12 -14.43 43.17
CA GLY A 490 -1.30 -13.07 42.65
C GLY A 490 -0.39 -12.71 41.46
N ILE A 491 0.48 -13.62 41.01
CA ILE A 491 1.41 -13.40 39.87
C ILE A 491 0.90 -14.21 38.68
N PRO A 492 0.71 -13.58 37.50
CA PRO A 492 0.37 -14.33 36.29
C PRO A 492 1.56 -15.20 35.86
N VAL A 493 1.28 -16.48 35.58
CA VAL A 493 2.22 -17.44 35.00
C VAL A 493 1.71 -17.76 33.61
N GLU A 494 2.43 -17.32 32.58
CA GLU A 494 2.06 -17.44 31.18
C GLU A 494 2.90 -18.53 30.52
N ILE A 495 2.26 -19.35 29.66
CA ILE A 495 2.88 -20.41 28.87
C ILE A 495 2.47 -20.20 27.41
N ASP A 496 3.39 -20.42 26.48
CA ASP A 496 3.14 -20.16 25.07
C ASP A 496 2.03 -21.04 24.51
N LEU A 497 2.06 -22.37 24.79
CA LEU A 497 1.07 -23.33 24.31
C LEU A 497 0.78 -24.39 25.37
N THR A 498 -0.48 -24.76 25.51
CA THR A 498 -0.94 -25.91 26.28
C THR A 498 -1.86 -26.76 25.42
N GLY A 499 -1.53 -28.04 25.21
CA GLY A 499 -2.37 -29.00 24.50
C GLY A 499 -2.92 -30.05 25.47
N GLU A 500 -4.24 -30.22 25.52
CA GLU A 500 -4.93 -31.20 26.37
C GLU A 500 -5.47 -32.36 25.54
N TRP A 501 -5.38 -33.57 26.07
CA TRP A 501 -5.89 -34.79 25.46
C TRP A 501 -6.30 -35.83 26.48
N THR A 502 -7.12 -36.79 26.05
CA THR A 502 -7.55 -37.95 26.84
C THR A 502 -7.27 -39.25 26.07
N GLU A 503 -7.01 -40.37 26.77
CA GLU A 503 -6.68 -41.62 26.09
C GLU A 503 -7.80 -42.14 25.19
N ASP A 504 -9.05 -41.93 25.62
CA ASP A 504 -10.24 -42.46 24.92
C ASP A 504 -10.83 -41.43 23.93
N ASN A 505 -10.27 -40.24 23.83
CA ASN A 505 -10.87 -39.09 23.10
C ASN A 505 -12.33 -38.79 23.50
N SER A 506 -12.78 -39.23 24.68
CA SER A 506 -14.14 -39.02 25.17
C SER A 506 -14.25 -37.70 25.92
N ASP A 507 -15.36 -36.99 25.72
CA ASP A 507 -15.63 -35.70 26.38
C ASP A 507 -15.90 -35.85 27.88
N ASP A 508 -16.23 -37.08 28.37
CA ASP A 508 -16.58 -37.39 29.74
C ASP A 508 -15.40 -37.85 30.62
N SER A 509 -14.18 -37.97 30.03
CA SER A 509 -13.01 -38.40 30.80
C SER A 509 -12.53 -37.31 31.76
N THR A 510 -12.50 -37.61 33.06
CA THR A 510 -11.97 -36.72 34.10
C THR A 510 -10.44 -36.72 34.19
N GLU A 511 -9.78 -37.64 33.50
CA GLU A 511 -8.32 -37.81 33.52
C GLU A 511 -7.66 -37.15 32.30
N ILE A 512 -7.33 -35.88 32.45
CA ILE A 512 -6.72 -35.07 31.39
C ILE A 512 -5.21 -35.24 31.43
N SER A 513 -4.61 -35.53 30.27
CA SER A 513 -3.17 -35.44 30.03
C SER A 513 -2.85 -34.16 29.26
N ALA A 514 -1.66 -33.59 29.46
CA ALA A 514 -1.31 -32.33 28.82
C ALA A 514 0.14 -32.28 28.26
N TRP A 515 0.29 -31.52 27.21
CA TRP A 515 1.59 -31.01 26.77
C TRP A 515 1.67 -29.52 27.09
N ILE A 516 2.77 -29.12 27.76
CA ILE A 516 3.12 -27.73 27.98
C ILE A 516 4.33 -27.41 27.10
N VAL A 517 4.19 -26.41 26.23
CA VAL A 517 5.20 -26.11 25.20
C VAL A 517 5.67 -24.67 25.35
N HIS A 518 6.98 -24.49 25.26
CA HIS A 518 7.62 -23.19 25.16
C HIS A 518 8.33 -23.05 23.82
N VAL A 519 8.17 -21.87 23.19
CA VAL A 519 8.69 -21.58 21.87
C VAL A 519 9.71 -20.43 21.94
N LYS A 520 10.97 -20.73 21.71
CA LYS A 520 12.05 -19.73 21.71
C LYS A 520 12.57 -19.52 20.27
N TYR A 521 11.95 -18.61 19.56
CA TYR A 521 12.30 -18.29 18.18
C TYR A 521 13.21 -17.06 18.09
N THR A 522 14.41 -17.14 18.72
CA THR A 522 15.39 -16.04 18.84
C THR A 522 16.67 -16.32 18.07
N LYS A 523 17.53 -15.30 17.92
CA LYS A 523 18.84 -15.40 17.24
C LYS A 523 19.91 -16.06 18.10
N ASP A 524 19.72 -16.17 19.40
CA ASP A 524 20.69 -16.71 20.34
C ASP A 524 20.29 -18.10 20.83
N PRO A 525 21.23 -19.01 21.10
CA PRO A 525 20.95 -20.32 21.67
C PRO A 525 20.42 -20.18 23.11
N VAL A 526 19.52 -21.08 23.48
CA VAL A 526 18.90 -21.11 24.81
C VAL A 526 19.92 -21.45 25.89
N GLY A 527 19.94 -20.65 26.95
CA GLY A 527 20.77 -20.86 28.13
C GLY A 527 20.10 -21.65 29.26
N PRO A 528 20.85 -22.08 30.29
CA PRO A 528 20.30 -22.85 31.41
C PRO A 528 19.28 -22.04 32.26
N ASP A 529 19.39 -20.70 32.29
CA ASP A 529 18.46 -19.85 33.03
C ASP A 529 17.08 -19.82 32.40
N ASP A 530 16.99 -19.82 31.07
CA ASP A 530 15.73 -19.92 30.32
C ASP A 530 15.02 -21.24 30.69
N ILE A 531 15.77 -22.34 30.76
CA ILE A 531 15.22 -23.65 31.10
C ILE A 531 14.73 -23.69 32.55
N ARG A 532 15.50 -23.15 33.50
CA ARG A 532 15.08 -23.06 34.88
C ARG A 532 13.79 -22.25 35.06
N LYS A 533 13.67 -21.16 34.34
CA LYS A 533 12.44 -20.34 34.32
C LYS A 533 11.24 -21.12 33.78
N PHE A 534 11.42 -21.85 32.69
CA PHE A 534 10.37 -22.69 32.12
C PHE A 534 9.93 -23.79 33.06
N LEU A 535 10.87 -24.47 33.74
CA LEU A 535 10.57 -25.49 34.73
C LEU A 535 9.77 -24.91 35.92
N ASP A 536 10.22 -23.79 36.47
CA ASP A 536 9.51 -23.08 37.57
C ASP A 536 8.08 -22.69 37.14
N GLN A 537 7.88 -22.22 35.91
CA GLN A 537 6.56 -21.88 35.40
C GLN A 537 5.68 -23.13 35.29
N THR A 538 6.19 -24.23 34.74
CA THR A 538 5.42 -25.49 34.61
C THR A 538 5.11 -26.13 35.93
N ASP A 539 6.01 -26.07 36.93
CA ASP A 539 5.78 -26.58 38.26
C ASP A 539 4.67 -25.81 38.98
N LYS A 540 4.62 -24.47 38.84
CA LYS A 540 3.51 -23.66 39.40
C LYS A 540 2.15 -24.00 38.76
N ILE A 541 2.13 -24.44 37.51
CA ILE A 541 0.90 -24.89 36.86
C ILE A 541 0.44 -26.24 37.46
N THR A 542 1.38 -27.17 37.66
CA THR A 542 1.08 -28.49 38.22
C THR A 542 0.67 -28.46 39.71
N GLU A 543 1.11 -27.46 40.46
CA GLU A 543 0.61 -27.22 41.81
C GLU A 543 -0.92 -26.93 41.88
N LYS A 544 -1.46 -26.37 40.78
CA LYS A 544 -2.89 -25.98 40.72
C LYS A 544 -3.76 -26.93 39.89
N LYS A 545 -3.21 -27.53 38.83
CA LYS A 545 -3.94 -28.42 37.94
C LYS A 545 -3.26 -29.77 37.89
N VAL A 546 -4.01 -30.80 38.30
CA VAL A 546 -3.52 -32.18 38.29
C VAL A 546 -3.75 -32.77 36.92
N PHE A 547 -2.67 -33.23 36.27
CA PHE A 547 -2.72 -33.94 35.00
C PHE A 547 -2.39 -35.42 35.24
N ARG A 548 -3.05 -36.33 34.50
CA ARG A 548 -2.71 -37.76 34.52
C ARG A 548 -1.26 -37.96 34.00
N ASN A 549 -0.96 -37.37 32.88
CA ASN A 549 0.36 -37.33 32.30
C ASN A 549 0.69 -35.91 31.86
N LEU A 550 1.88 -35.43 32.20
CA LEU A 550 2.38 -34.12 31.75
C LEU A 550 3.63 -34.31 30.94
N THR A 551 3.60 -33.84 29.69
CA THR A 551 4.75 -33.75 28.82
C THR A 551 5.16 -32.30 28.69
N ARG A 552 6.44 -31.99 28.89
CA ARG A 552 7.03 -30.66 28.69
C ARG A 552 7.83 -30.69 27.40
N TRP A 553 7.61 -29.72 26.52
CA TRP A 553 8.35 -29.58 25.27
C TRP A 553 8.91 -28.17 25.11
N TYR A 554 10.19 -28.07 24.83
CA TYR A 554 10.88 -26.82 24.58
C TYR A 554 11.37 -26.80 23.12
N PHE A 555 10.94 -25.83 22.33
CA PHE A 555 11.39 -25.64 20.96
C PHE A 555 12.30 -24.41 20.87
N SER A 556 13.47 -24.54 20.22
CA SER A 556 14.40 -23.44 19.99
C SER A 556 14.89 -23.38 18.55
N LYS A 557 14.79 -22.19 17.93
CA LYS A 557 15.32 -21.92 16.58
C LYS A 557 16.84 -22.16 16.53
N LYS A 558 17.59 -21.54 17.41
CA LYS A 558 19.08 -21.57 17.41
C LYS A 558 19.68 -22.66 18.29
N GLY A 559 18.82 -23.58 18.79
CA GLY A 559 19.25 -24.68 19.62
C GLY A 559 19.64 -24.24 21.03
N TYR A 560 20.53 -24.99 21.65
CA TYR A 560 20.80 -24.93 23.09
C TYR A 560 22.28 -24.91 23.39
N THR A 561 22.67 -24.24 24.47
CA THR A 561 23.99 -24.42 25.04
C THR A 561 24.15 -25.82 25.62
N LYS A 562 25.39 -26.32 25.78
CA LYS A 562 25.64 -27.64 26.40
C LYS A 562 24.98 -27.76 27.78
N ALA A 563 25.09 -26.71 28.60
CA ALA A 563 24.50 -26.66 29.93
C ALA A 563 22.95 -26.68 29.89
N ALA A 564 22.33 -25.98 28.95
CA ALA A 564 20.88 -26.00 28.77
C ALA A 564 20.36 -27.39 28.32
N SER A 565 21.07 -28.03 27.37
CA SER A 565 20.72 -29.39 26.91
C SER A 565 20.82 -30.41 28.05
N GLU A 566 21.80 -30.27 28.93
CA GLU A 566 21.94 -31.13 30.10
C GLU A 566 20.81 -30.91 31.11
N CYS A 567 20.43 -29.65 31.40
CA CYS A 567 19.27 -29.33 32.24
C CYS A 567 17.97 -29.93 31.69
N LEU A 568 17.72 -29.80 30.37
CA LEU A 568 16.52 -30.35 29.72
C LEU A 568 16.48 -31.88 29.86
N ARG A 569 17.60 -32.55 29.62
CA ARG A 569 17.71 -34.01 29.74
C ARG A 569 17.47 -34.51 31.18
N GLN A 570 18.09 -33.86 32.17
CA GLN A 570 17.92 -34.19 33.58
C GLN A 570 16.50 -33.97 34.06
N ALA A 571 15.79 -32.95 33.52
CA ALA A 571 14.42 -32.66 33.85
C ALA A 571 13.39 -33.48 33.03
N GLY A 572 13.82 -34.37 32.15
CA GLY A 572 12.93 -35.16 31.29
C GLY A 572 12.07 -34.34 30.34
N VAL A 573 12.58 -33.16 29.88
CA VAL A 573 11.90 -32.29 28.96
C VAL A 573 12.22 -32.70 27.54
N LEU A 574 11.20 -32.87 26.69
CA LEU A 574 11.36 -32.99 25.25
C LEU A 574 11.91 -31.67 24.70
N TYR A 575 12.87 -31.71 23.80
CA TYR A 575 13.36 -30.47 23.20
C TYR A 575 13.78 -30.67 21.75
N SER A 576 13.48 -29.67 20.94
CA SER A 576 13.70 -29.71 19.49
C SER A 576 14.46 -28.48 19.01
N THR A 577 15.42 -28.70 18.12
CA THR A 577 16.03 -27.65 17.30
C THR A 577 15.16 -27.36 16.10
N LEU A 578 15.45 -26.29 15.33
CA LEU A 578 14.72 -25.96 14.11
C LEU A 578 14.68 -27.12 13.09
N GLY A 579 15.81 -27.79 12.87
CA GLY A 579 15.87 -28.92 11.93
C GLY A 579 14.96 -30.08 12.35
N GLN A 580 14.94 -30.43 13.64
CA GLN A 580 14.07 -31.46 14.20
C GLN A 580 12.60 -31.07 14.13
N PHE A 581 12.30 -29.82 14.48
CA PHE A 581 10.95 -29.27 14.37
C PHE A 581 10.46 -29.27 12.90
N ASN A 582 11.30 -28.87 11.95
CA ASN A 582 10.94 -28.87 10.52
C ASN A 582 10.66 -30.29 10.01
N THR A 583 11.37 -31.28 10.54
CA THR A 583 11.10 -32.69 10.22
C THR A 583 9.75 -33.14 10.81
N LEU A 584 9.43 -32.71 12.02
CA LEU A 584 8.12 -32.95 12.68
C LEU A 584 6.98 -32.25 11.94
N ALA A 585 7.18 -31.01 11.51
CA ALA A 585 6.20 -30.25 10.74
C ALA A 585 5.84 -30.96 9.42
N LYS A 586 6.84 -31.45 8.67
CA LYS A 586 6.61 -32.22 7.45
C LYS A 586 5.82 -33.51 7.72
N LEU A 587 6.10 -34.19 8.82
CA LEU A 587 5.35 -35.40 9.24
C LEU A 587 3.86 -35.08 9.50
N SER A 588 3.57 -33.86 9.98
CA SER A 588 2.21 -33.37 10.27
C SER A 588 1.54 -32.67 9.07
N GLY A 589 2.19 -32.68 7.87
CA GLY A 589 1.64 -32.08 6.65
C GLY A 589 1.91 -30.59 6.48
N PHE A 590 2.84 -30.01 7.24
CA PHE A 590 3.23 -28.61 7.18
C PHE A 590 4.61 -28.41 6.52
N PHE A 591 4.85 -27.23 5.96
CA PHE A 591 6.20 -26.83 5.54
C PHE A 591 7.08 -26.55 6.76
N GLY A 592 8.41 -26.50 6.61
CA GLY A 592 9.30 -26.12 7.69
C GLY A 592 9.29 -24.60 7.96
N LEU A 593 9.63 -24.20 9.21
CA LEU A 593 9.95 -22.82 9.51
C LEU A 593 11.30 -22.42 8.87
N PRO A 594 11.50 -21.15 8.48
CA PRO A 594 12.75 -20.68 7.88
C PRO A 594 13.93 -20.68 8.87
N GLU A 595 15.16 -20.92 8.35
CA GLU A 595 16.41 -20.95 9.11
C GLU A 595 16.85 -19.61 9.71
#